data_559bdfa128e8af910ea7a5afa3ad2a1a
#
_entry.id   559bdfa128e8af910ea7a5afa3ad2a1a
#
_cell.length_a   1.000
_cell.length_b   1.000
_cell.length_c   1.000
_cell.angle_alpha   90.00
_cell.angle_beta   90.00
_cell.angle_gamma   90.00
#
_symmetry.space_group_name_H-M   'P 1'
#
loop_
_entity.id
_entity.type
_entity.pdbx_description
1 polymer ?
#
loop_
_entity_poly.entity_id
_entity_poly.type
_entity_poly.pdbx_seq_one_letter_code
_entity_poly.pdbx_strand_id
1 'polypeptide(L)'
;MALSLLRPLQTWLPRRWRSAPPIDTGLWRGVTSALPFVTALSIREQERLRTLCAHFLQEKEFHGAHGLVITDRMALTIAAQACLPLLQMRCAHGNVAQEDAEKLDWYGDFVGIVVQPGAAVAQREVTDGVGVVHRYREVLAGEAMDRGPVMLSWDEVSRAAELAPLGKNVVIHEFAHKLDMHGMGRAQQPDGAPPLPPGFLGLGADDARQRWRNTMQEAYTGFKEAVAMAERFGGEPPWLDDYAATHPAEFFAVTCEAYFVQRERFAQELPALLPLYDGFFRSAA
;
A
#
# COMPACT_ATOMS: atom_id res chain seq x y z
N MET A 1 37.39 39.55 -17.60
CA MET A 1 36.25 38.73 -17.99
C MET A 1 36.54 37.30 -17.56
N ALA A 2 36.04 36.91 -16.42
CA ALA A 2 36.06 35.53 -15.96
C ALA A 2 34.78 35.34 -15.17
N LEU A 3 33.72 34.87 -15.84
CA LEU A 3 32.41 34.64 -15.30
C LEU A 3 32.26 33.16 -14.90
N SER A 4 32.11 32.96 -13.61
CA SER A 4 31.05 32.12 -13.01
C SER A 4 30.84 30.75 -13.59
N LEU A 5 31.48 29.73 -12.98
CA LEU A 5 31.09 28.33 -13.07
C LEU A 5 31.04 27.69 -11.67
N LEU A 6 30.29 28.32 -10.77
CA LEU A 6 29.82 27.64 -9.56
C LEU A 6 28.37 27.18 -9.81
N ARG A 7 28.18 26.07 -10.52
CA ARG A 7 26.96 25.27 -10.42
C ARG A 7 26.91 24.76 -9.00
N PRO A 8 25.77 24.94 -8.30
CA PRO A 8 25.67 24.47 -6.92
C PRO A 8 25.86 22.97 -6.87
N LEU A 9 26.71 22.50 -5.94
CA LEU A 9 27.00 21.09 -5.65
C LEU A 9 25.77 20.23 -5.37
N GLN A 10 24.61 20.84 -5.14
CA GLN A 10 23.32 20.18 -4.94
C GLN A 10 22.83 19.32 -6.14
N THR A 11 23.38 19.51 -7.34
CA THR A 11 22.96 18.74 -8.53
C THR A 11 23.55 17.33 -8.58
N TRP A 12 24.50 16.99 -7.72
CA TRP A 12 25.18 15.69 -7.69
C TRP A 12 24.62 14.70 -6.66
N LEU A 13 23.80 15.17 -5.72
CA LEU A 13 23.15 14.28 -4.76
C LEU A 13 21.96 13.59 -5.44
N PRO A 14 21.79 12.27 -5.27
CA PRO A 14 20.57 11.58 -5.66
C PRO A 14 19.33 12.32 -5.13
N ARG A 15 18.23 12.32 -5.86
CA ARG A 15 16.98 13.02 -5.47
C ARG A 15 16.57 12.74 -4.03
N ARG A 16 16.74 11.51 -3.59
CA ARG A 16 16.45 11.03 -2.22
C ARG A 16 17.30 11.63 -1.09
N TRP A 17 18.39 12.32 -1.40
CA TRP A 17 19.25 12.98 -0.40
C TRP A 17 19.01 14.49 -0.31
N ARG A 18 18.09 15.01 -1.07
CA ARG A 18 17.73 16.43 -0.99
C ARG A 18 16.61 16.57 0.04
N SER A 19 16.68 17.60 0.89
CA SER A 19 15.54 17.95 1.74
C SER A 19 14.32 18.24 0.86
N ALA A 20 13.24 17.50 1.05
CA ALA A 20 12.01 17.76 0.32
C ALA A 20 11.42 19.11 0.75
N PRO A 21 10.83 19.89 -0.18
CA PRO A 21 10.13 21.10 0.18
C PRO A 21 8.98 20.76 1.14
N PRO A 22 8.77 21.58 2.19
CA PRO A 22 7.70 21.32 3.14
C PRO A 22 6.33 21.42 2.47
N ILE A 23 5.45 20.49 2.78
CA ILE A 23 4.05 20.54 2.34
C ILE A 23 3.35 21.72 3.04
N ASP A 24 2.56 22.47 2.28
CA ASP A 24 1.74 23.56 2.85
C ASP A 24 0.80 23.04 3.96
N THR A 25 0.71 23.80 5.05
CA THR A 25 -0.06 23.36 6.24
C THR A 25 -1.57 23.34 5.98
N GLY A 26 -2.08 24.26 5.16
CA GLY A 26 -3.49 24.30 4.79
C GLY A 26 -3.87 23.13 3.90
N LEU A 27 -3.02 22.84 2.90
CA LEU A 27 -3.19 21.69 2.02
C LEU A 27 -3.14 20.37 2.81
N TRP A 28 -2.14 20.21 3.71
CA TRP A 28 -2.01 19.04 4.58
C TRP A 28 -3.28 18.80 5.41
N ARG A 29 -3.73 19.83 6.13
CA ARG A 29 -4.95 19.73 6.94
C ARG A 29 -6.18 19.43 6.10
N GLY A 30 -6.31 20.09 4.93
CA GLY A 30 -7.44 19.87 4.03
C GLY A 30 -7.51 18.44 3.46
N VAL A 31 -6.37 17.77 3.30
CA VAL A 31 -6.30 16.36 2.86
C VAL A 31 -6.56 15.42 4.04
N THR A 32 -5.80 15.58 5.13
CA THR A 32 -5.82 14.62 6.24
C THR A 32 -7.14 14.63 7.02
N SER A 33 -7.82 15.77 7.11
CA SER A 33 -9.16 15.84 7.73
C SER A 33 -10.22 15.00 7.02
N ALA A 34 -9.99 14.65 5.76
CA ALA A 34 -10.87 13.77 4.98
C ALA A 34 -10.49 12.28 5.11
N LEU A 35 -9.44 11.93 5.87
CA LEU A 35 -8.95 10.56 6.02
C LEU A 35 -9.01 10.15 7.51
N PRO A 36 -10.08 9.49 7.97
CA PRO A 36 -10.29 9.16 9.40
C PRO A 36 -9.13 8.36 10.00
N PHE A 37 -8.56 7.42 9.25
CA PHE A 37 -7.43 6.59 9.69
C PHE A 37 -6.11 7.38 9.78
N VAL A 38 -6.01 8.56 9.15
CA VAL A 38 -4.88 9.49 9.33
C VAL A 38 -5.14 10.43 10.52
N THR A 39 -6.37 10.90 10.70
CA THR A 39 -6.71 11.75 11.85
C THR A 39 -6.63 10.99 13.19
N ALA A 40 -6.77 9.67 13.18
CA ALA A 40 -6.60 8.82 14.35
C ALA A 40 -5.13 8.68 14.82
N LEU A 41 -4.16 9.07 13.99
CA LEU A 41 -2.75 9.09 14.35
C LEU A 41 -2.46 10.19 15.37
N SER A 42 -1.47 9.95 16.24
CA SER A 42 -0.94 11.00 17.12
C SER A 42 -0.36 12.17 16.32
N ILE A 43 -0.28 13.34 16.94
CA ILE A 43 0.29 14.56 16.31
C ILE A 43 1.71 14.27 15.80
N ARG A 44 2.54 13.54 16.58
CA ARG A 44 3.89 13.17 16.18
C ARG A 44 3.91 12.27 14.94
N GLU A 45 3.02 11.31 14.86
CA GLU A 45 2.89 10.42 13.69
C GLU A 45 2.39 11.18 12.46
N GLN A 46 1.44 12.10 12.62
CA GLN A 46 0.98 12.95 11.51
C GLN A 46 2.11 13.83 10.95
N GLU A 47 2.92 14.45 11.81
CA GLU A 47 4.09 15.23 11.37
C GLU A 47 5.13 14.34 10.69
N ARG A 48 5.35 13.14 11.20
CA ARG A 48 6.25 12.16 10.60
C ARG A 48 5.75 11.71 9.24
N LEU A 49 4.45 11.42 9.12
CA LEU A 49 3.79 11.08 7.85
C LEU A 49 3.90 12.23 6.84
N ARG A 50 3.70 13.47 7.27
CA ARG A 50 3.84 14.66 6.43
C ARG A 50 5.23 14.78 5.81
N THR A 51 6.28 14.52 6.61
CA THR A 51 7.66 14.54 6.14
C THR A 51 7.90 13.42 5.12
N LEU A 52 7.44 12.21 5.41
CA LEU A 52 7.57 11.07 4.50
C LEU A 52 6.83 11.31 3.17
N CYS A 53 5.63 11.90 3.22
CA CYS A 53 4.89 12.31 2.03
C CYS A 53 5.64 13.34 1.19
N ALA A 54 6.35 14.31 1.82
CA ALA A 54 7.13 15.30 1.09
C ALA A 54 8.28 14.64 0.28
N HIS A 55 8.96 13.66 0.87
CA HIS A 55 9.99 12.88 0.18
C HIS A 55 9.39 12.00 -0.93
N PHE A 56 8.26 11.34 -0.65
CA PHE A 56 7.55 10.53 -1.65
C PHE A 56 7.13 11.34 -2.87
N LEU A 57 6.54 12.54 -2.67
CA LEU A 57 6.14 13.44 -3.75
C LEU A 57 7.34 13.97 -4.57
N GLN A 58 8.53 14.00 -4.00
CA GLN A 58 9.75 14.36 -4.71
C GLN A 58 10.29 13.23 -5.60
N GLU A 59 10.04 11.97 -5.22
CA GLU A 59 10.54 10.79 -5.93
C GLU A 59 9.57 10.28 -7.00
N LYS A 60 8.26 10.47 -6.81
CA LYS A 60 7.21 9.93 -7.68
C LYS A 60 6.70 10.96 -8.69
N GLU A 61 6.31 10.47 -9.86
CA GLU A 61 5.73 11.25 -10.95
C GLU A 61 4.26 10.85 -11.14
N PHE A 62 3.37 11.84 -11.12
CA PHE A 62 1.93 11.62 -11.25
C PHE A 62 1.46 11.98 -12.65
N HIS A 63 0.77 11.06 -13.30
CA HIS A 63 0.22 11.20 -14.64
C HIS A 63 -1.28 10.97 -14.64
N GLY A 64 -2.06 11.95 -15.09
CA GLY A 64 -3.50 11.78 -15.29
C GLY A 64 -3.80 11.14 -16.64
N ALA A 65 -4.58 10.06 -16.63
CA ALA A 65 -5.09 9.45 -17.86
C ALA A 65 -6.40 10.10 -18.28
N HIS A 66 -6.79 9.93 -19.54
CA HIS A 66 -8.06 10.41 -20.10
C HIS A 66 -8.34 11.90 -19.87
N GLY A 67 -7.29 12.73 -19.92
CA GLY A 67 -7.42 14.18 -19.72
C GLY A 67 -7.56 14.64 -18.27
N LEU A 68 -7.42 13.75 -17.30
CA LEU A 68 -7.41 14.12 -15.88
C LEU A 68 -6.20 14.99 -15.57
N VAL A 69 -6.42 16.18 -15.03
CA VAL A 69 -5.36 17.07 -14.56
C VAL A 69 -5.08 16.78 -13.09
N ILE A 70 -3.86 16.34 -12.79
CA ILE A 70 -3.47 16.05 -11.40
C ILE A 70 -3.23 17.35 -10.66
N THR A 71 -3.92 17.50 -9.52
CA THR A 71 -3.73 18.64 -8.61
C THR A 71 -2.83 18.23 -7.44
N ASP A 72 -2.20 19.22 -6.78
CA ASP A 72 -1.41 18.99 -5.56
C ASP A 72 -2.22 18.26 -4.48
N ARG A 73 -3.53 18.56 -4.39
CA ARG A 73 -4.43 17.88 -3.46
C ARG A 73 -4.58 16.39 -3.80
N MET A 74 -4.72 16.05 -5.06
CA MET A 74 -4.81 14.65 -5.50
C MET A 74 -3.52 13.89 -5.21
N ALA A 75 -2.38 14.46 -5.60
CA ALA A 75 -1.08 13.86 -5.36
C ALA A 75 -0.82 13.65 -3.86
N LEU A 76 -1.14 14.64 -3.01
CA LEU A 76 -0.98 14.54 -1.57
C LEU A 76 -1.96 13.54 -0.95
N THR A 77 -3.20 13.44 -1.45
CA THR A 77 -4.19 12.46 -0.97
C THR A 77 -3.69 11.03 -1.21
N ILE A 78 -3.08 10.77 -2.37
CA ILE A 78 -2.46 9.48 -2.69
C ILE A 78 -1.23 9.26 -1.81
N ALA A 79 -0.33 10.24 -1.71
CA ALA A 79 0.89 10.13 -0.91
C ALA A 79 0.62 9.83 0.56
N ALA A 80 -0.40 10.46 1.18
CA ALA A 80 -0.75 10.24 2.58
C ALA A 80 -1.20 8.79 2.84
N GLN A 81 -1.91 8.18 1.92
CA GLN A 81 -2.36 6.80 2.00
C GLN A 81 -1.23 5.80 1.66
N ALA A 82 -0.46 6.08 0.62
CA ALA A 82 0.69 5.26 0.21
C ALA A 82 1.81 5.19 1.25
N CYS A 83 2.07 6.30 1.95
CA CYS A 83 3.11 6.37 2.97
C CYS A 83 2.67 5.82 4.35
N LEU A 84 1.36 5.62 4.57
CA LEU A 84 0.86 5.13 5.85
C LEU A 84 1.43 3.75 6.22
N PRO A 85 1.50 2.74 5.33
CA PRO A 85 2.12 1.46 5.62
C PRO A 85 3.59 1.57 6.03
N LEU A 86 4.33 2.53 5.49
CA LEU A 86 5.75 2.71 5.79
C LEU A 86 6.01 3.45 7.10
N LEU A 87 5.01 4.16 7.63
CA LEU A 87 5.19 5.14 8.72
C LEU A 87 5.92 4.59 9.94
N GLN A 88 5.54 3.39 10.39
CA GLN A 88 6.07 2.77 11.60
C GLN A 88 6.96 1.54 11.30
N MET A 89 7.27 1.24 10.03
CA MET A 89 8.17 0.15 9.68
C MET A 89 9.57 0.36 10.26
N ARG A 90 10.21 -0.73 10.64
CA ARG A 90 11.58 -0.73 11.19
C ARG A 90 12.58 -0.25 10.15
N CYS A 91 13.52 0.57 10.61
CA CYS A 91 14.69 1.00 9.86
C CYS A 91 15.97 0.63 10.63
N ALA A 92 17.04 0.39 9.89
CA ALA A 92 18.33 0.06 10.47
C ALA A 92 19.08 1.32 10.98
N HIS A 93 18.73 2.51 10.50
CA HIS A 93 19.45 3.74 10.75
C HIS A 93 18.67 4.72 11.63
N GLY A 94 19.38 5.43 12.50
CA GLY A 94 18.81 6.24 13.58
C GLY A 94 18.64 7.73 13.27
N ASN A 95 18.75 8.16 11.98
CA ASN A 95 18.49 9.57 11.64
C ASN A 95 17.32 9.66 10.65
N VAL A 96 16.47 10.68 10.85
CA VAL A 96 15.18 10.83 10.17
C VAL A 96 15.28 10.78 8.66
N ALA A 97 16.28 11.42 8.05
CA ALA A 97 16.43 11.45 6.59
C ALA A 97 16.84 10.08 6.02
N GLN A 98 17.68 9.34 6.73
CA GLN A 98 18.06 7.98 6.36
C GLN A 98 16.90 7.00 6.55
N GLU A 99 16.15 7.14 7.63
CA GLU A 99 14.92 6.36 7.86
C GLU A 99 13.89 6.56 6.75
N ASP A 100 13.67 7.80 6.29
CA ASP A 100 12.72 8.07 5.22
C ASP A 100 13.19 7.48 3.89
N ALA A 101 14.49 7.55 3.60
CA ALA A 101 15.07 6.95 2.41
C ALA A 101 14.95 5.41 2.43
N GLU A 102 15.21 4.76 3.58
CA GLU A 102 15.03 3.31 3.75
C GLU A 102 13.56 2.89 3.59
N LYS A 103 12.64 3.66 4.19
CA LYS A 103 11.21 3.38 4.06
C LYS A 103 10.74 3.52 2.62
N LEU A 104 11.15 4.57 1.91
CA LEU A 104 10.78 4.79 0.52
C LEU A 104 11.46 3.81 -0.46
N ASP A 105 12.56 3.17 -0.06
CA ASP A 105 13.21 2.12 -0.87
C ASP A 105 12.29 0.91 -1.10
N TRP A 106 11.32 0.66 -0.19
CA TRP A 106 10.26 -0.32 -0.40
C TRP A 106 9.43 -0.04 -1.67
N TYR A 107 9.40 1.20 -2.12
CA TYR A 107 8.75 1.64 -3.35
C TYR A 107 9.77 2.10 -4.41
N GLY A 108 11.02 1.65 -4.29
CA GLY A 108 12.11 2.09 -5.17
C GLY A 108 12.08 1.48 -6.58
N ASP A 109 11.24 0.48 -6.81
CA ASP A 109 11.14 -0.25 -8.08
C ASP A 109 10.36 0.50 -9.18
N PHE A 110 9.62 1.57 -8.84
CA PHE A 110 8.82 2.36 -9.78
C PHE A 110 8.92 3.86 -9.50
N VAL A 111 8.57 4.67 -10.51
CA VAL A 111 8.52 6.13 -10.42
C VAL A 111 7.11 6.65 -10.74
N GLY A 112 6.45 6.07 -11.73
CA GLY A 112 5.18 6.55 -12.26
C GLY A 112 3.97 6.11 -11.45
N ILE A 113 3.05 7.04 -11.21
CA ILE A 113 1.70 6.78 -10.68
C ILE A 113 0.72 7.34 -11.71
N VAL A 114 -0.09 6.46 -12.29
CA VAL A 114 -1.10 6.83 -13.28
C VAL A 114 -2.46 6.86 -12.60
N VAL A 115 -3.14 8.00 -12.69
CA VAL A 115 -4.45 8.19 -12.08
C VAL A 115 -5.50 8.33 -13.18
N GLN A 116 -6.51 7.49 -13.12
CA GLN A 116 -7.66 7.51 -14.04
C GLN A 116 -8.86 8.20 -13.37
N PRO A 117 -9.76 8.87 -14.12
CA PRO A 117 -10.93 9.55 -13.55
C PRO A 117 -11.85 8.62 -12.77
N GLY A 118 -12.13 7.44 -13.31
CA GLY A 118 -12.98 6.41 -12.72
C GLY A 118 -12.33 5.03 -12.79
N ALA A 119 -13.02 4.01 -12.27
CA ALA A 119 -12.53 2.65 -12.34
C ALA A 119 -12.27 2.28 -13.82
N ALA A 120 -11.06 1.88 -14.15
CA ALA A 120 -10.80 1.21 -15.40
C ALA A 120 -11.43 -0.18 -15.31
N VAL A 121 -12.67 -0.30 -15.75
CA VAL A 121 -13.36 -1.57 -15.82
C VAL A 121 -12.78 -2.35 -17.01
N ALA A 122 -11.69 -3.06 -16.77
CA ALA A 122 -11.43 -4.26 -17.54
C ALA A 122 -12.33 -5.35 -16.94
N GLN A 123 -13.49 -5.55 -17.57
CA GLN A 123 -14.26 -6.77 -17.34
C GLN A 123 -13.45 -7.91 -17.94
N ARG A 124 -12.68 -8.63 -17.15
CA ARG A 124 -12.24 -9.96 -17.51
C ARG A 124 -13.37 -10.92 -17.18
N GLU A 125 -13.93 -11.51 -18.20
CA GLU A 125 -14.75 -12.70 -18.09
C GLU A 125 -13.79 -13.91 -18.06
N VAL A 126 -13.60 -14.50 -16.90
CA VAL A 126 -12.90 -15.78 -16.78
C VAL A 126 -13.98 -16.85 -16.70
N THR A 127 -14.06 -17.70 -17.73
CA THR A 127 -14.90 -18.90 -17.70
C THR A 127 -14.08 -20.02 -17.04
N ASP A 128 -14.55 -20.52 -15.90
CA ASP A 128 -13.92 -21.66 -15.26
C ASP A 128 -14.14 -22.95 -16.05
N GLY A 129 -13.43 -24.03 -15.67
CA GLY A 129 -13.50 -25.34 -16.37
C GLY A 129 -14.88 -26.02 -16.33
N VAL A 130 -15.88 -25.45 -15.66
CA VAL A 130 -17.27 -25.91 -15.60
C VAL A 130 -18.25 -24.94 -16.28
N GLY A 131 -17.76 -23.89 -16.96
CA GLY A 131 -18.56 -22.98 -17.78
C GLY A 131 -19.24 -21.85 -17.02
N VAL A 132 -18.88 -21.59 -15.75
CA VAL A 132 -19.38 -20.44 -15.00
C VAL A 132 -18.54 -19.22 -15.33
N VAL A 133 -19.23 -18.16 -15.78
CA VAL A 133 -18.60 -16.88 -16.10
C VAL A 133 -18.46 -16.06 -14.81
N HIS A 134 -17.25 -15.98 -14.32
CA HIS A 134 -16.89 -15.08 -13.22
C HIS A 134 -16.55 -13.70 -13.79
N ARG A 135 -17.34 -12.68 -13.44
CA ARG A 135 -17.06 -11.29 -13.78
C ARG A 135 -16.25 -10.67 -12.64
N TYR A 136 -14.96 -10.67 -12.77
CA TYR A 136 -14.09 -9.94 -11.86
C TYR A 136 -13.96 -8.49 -12.37
N ARG A 137 -14.10 -7.54 -11.45
CA ARG A 137 -13.55 -6.20 -11.65
C ARG A 137 -12.05 -6.30 -11.47
N GLU A 138 -11.37 -6.76 -12.47
CA GLU A 138 -9.96 -6.48 -12.58
C GLU A 138 -9.87 -4.96 -12.85
N VAL A 139 -9.63 -4.17 -11.80
CA VAL A 139 -8.85 -2.97 -12.00
C VAL A 139 -7.65 -3.49 -12.78
N LEU A 140 -7.36 -2.93 -13.97
CA LEU A 140 -6.11 -3.23 -14.62
C LEU A 140 -4.97 -2.82 -13.66
N ALA A 141 -4.78 -3.60 -12.61
CA ALA A 141 -3.48 -3.99 -12.21
C ALA A 141 -2.97 -4.64 -13.50
N GLY A 142 -2.49 -3.82 -14.38
CA GLY A 142 -1.77 -4.33 -15.51
C GLY A 142 -0.87 -5.35 -14.89
N GLU A 143 -0.75 -6.53 -15.45
CA GLU A 143 0.20 -7.55 -15.06
C GLU A 143 1.31 -6.80 -14.37
N ALA A 144 1.36 -6.91 -13.02
CA ALA A 144 2.13 -5.98 -12.24
C ALA A 144 3.53 -6.14 -12.75
N MET A 145 3.82 -5.30 -13.71
CA MET A 145 5.10 -5.37 -14.36
C MET A 145 6.04 -5.05 -13.24
N ASP A 146 6.77 -6.07 -12.85
CA ASP A 146 7.99 -5.91 -12.10
C ASP A 146 8.56 -4.57 -12.57
N ARG A 147 8.41 -3.49 -11.75
CA ARG A 147 8.76 -2.09 -12.07
C ARG A 147 7.78 -1.26 -12.92
N GLY A 148 6.55 -1.69 -13.14
CA GLY A 148 5.51 -0.89 -13.79
C GLY A 148 4.94 0.21 -12.90
N PRO A 149 4.26 1.23 -13.50
CA PRO A 149 3.59 2.28 -12.74
C PRO A 149 2.49 1.70 -11.86
N VAL A 150 2.19 2.39 -10.75
CA VAL A 150 0.97 2.13 -9.97
C VAL A 150 -0.21 2.78 -10.69
N MET A 151 -1.30 2.03 -10.85
CA MET A 151 -2.53 2.51 -11.49
C MET A 151 -3.59 2.74 -10.42
N LEU A 152 -4.25 3.91 -10.41
CA LEU A 152 -5.25 4.27 -9.41
C LEU A 152 -6.50 4.87 -10.05
N SER A 153 -7.67 4.51 -9.52
CA SER A 153 -8.95 5.17 -9.81
C SER A 153 -9.14 6.37 -8.89
N TRP A 154 -9.27 7.58 -9.43
CA TRP A 154 -9.53 8.76 -8.62
C TRP A 154 -10.88 8.71 -7.91
N ASP A 155 -11.89 8.12 -8.53
CA ASP A 155 -13.20 7.93 -7.89
C ASP A 155 -13.06 7.14 -6.58
N GLU A 156 -12.32 6.04 -6.58
CA GLU A 156 -12.09 5.23 -5.37
C GLU A 156 -11.17 5.93 -4.37
N VAL A 157 -10.08 6.54 -4.84
CA VAL A 157 -9.16 7.32 -3.97
C VAL A 157 -9.89 8.43 -3.24
N SER A 158 -10.75 9.16 -3.94
CA SER A 158 -11.49 10.30 -3.37
C SER A 158 -12.54 9.89 -2.34
N ARG A 159 -13.02 8.64 -2.40
CA ARG A 159 -14.01 8.04 -1.51
C ARG A 159 -13.40 7.21 -0.36
N ALA A 160 -12.10 7.34 -0.12
CA ALA A 160 -11.41 6.54 0.89
C ALA A 160 -12.07 6.60 2.29
N ALA A 161 -12.64 7.75 2.69
CA ALA A 161 -13.37 7.88 3.96
C ALA A 161 -14.68 7.08 3.99
N GLU A 162 -15.38 6.99 2.86
CA GLU A 162 -16.63 6.25 2.72
C GLU A 162 -16.36 4.74 2.68
N LEU A 163 -15.24 4.33 2.09
CA LEU A 163 -14.84 2.94 1.92
C LEU A 163 -14.14 2.36 3.16
N ALA A 164 -13.51 3.21 3.97
CA ALA A 164 -12.79 2.78 5.17
C ALA A 164 -13.63 1.93 6.16
N PRO A 165 -14.91 2.22 6.46
CA PRO A 165 -15.73 1.35 7.31
C PRO A 165 -15.93 -0.06 6.74
N LEU A 166 -15.78 -0.22 5.43
CA LEU A 166 -15.84 -1.50 4.73
C LEU A 166 -14.49 -2.24 4.71
N GLY A 167 -13.45 -1.65 5.31
CA GLY A 167 -12.10 -2.20 5.28
C GLY A 167 -11.37 -1.99 3.95
N LYS A 168 -11.85 -1.07 3.08
CA LYS A 168 -11.36 -0.87 1.70
C LYS A 168 -10.57 0.40 1.53
N ASN A 169 -9.46 0.31 0.80
CA ASN A 169 -8.62 1.45 0.41
C ASN A 169 -7.73 1.09 -0.77
N VAL A 170 -8.10 1.50 -1.98
CA VAL A 170 -7.41 1.15 -3.22
C VAL A 170 -5.93 1.58 -3.23
N VAL A 171 -5.57 2.70 -2.60
CA VAL A 171 -4.16 3.13 -2.54
C VAL A 171 -3.33 2.16 -1.71
N ILE A 172 -3.82 1.81 -0.50
CA ILE A 172 -3.13 0.84 0.36
C ILE A 172 -3.05 -0.52 -0.33
N HIS A 173 -4.08 -0.95 -1.06
CA HIS A 173 -4.12 -2.18 -1.85
C HIS A 173 -2.95 -2.24 -2.85
N GLU A 174 -2.88 -1.27 -3.74
CA GLU A 174 -1.84 -1.23 -4.79
C GLU A 174 -0.42 -1.14 -4.21
N PHE A 175 -0.28 -0.37 -3.13
CA PHE A 175 1.01 -0.25 -2.45
C PHE A 175 1.37 -1.48 -1.61
N ALA A 176 0.41 -2.28 -1.15
CA ALA A 176 0.66 -3.57 -0.53
C ALA A 176 1.27 -4.56 -1.54
N HIS A 177 0.81 -4.57 -2.80
CA HIS A 177 1.47 -5.34 -3.85
C HIS A 177 2.91 -4.90 -4.08
N LYS A 178 3.22 -3.60 -3.98
CA LYS A 178 4.62 -3.13 -4.05
C LYS A 178 5.47 -3.63 -2.88
N LEU A 179 4.89 -3.73 -1.69
CA LEU A 179 5.58 -4.33 -0.54
C LEU A 179 5.82 -5.84 -0.73
N ASP A 180 4.84 -6.56 -1.25
CA ASP A 180 4.94 -8.00 -1.53
C ASP A 180 6.01 -8.29 -2.60
N MET A 181 6.11 -7.45 -3.62
CA MET A 181 7.09 -7.57 -4.70
C MET A 181 8.49 -7.04 -4.36
N HIS A 182 8.68 -6.40 -3.20
CA HIS A 182 9.97 -5.80 -2.86
C HIS A 182 11.10 -6.84 -2.84
N GLY A 183 12.16 -6.57 -3.59
CA GLY A 183 13.33 -7.47 -3.67
C GLY A 183 13.11 -8.76 -4.46
N MET A 184 11.93 -8.96 -5.05
CA MET A 184 11.67 -10.12 -5.90
C MET A 184 12.44 -10.05 -7.23
N GLY A 185 12.88 -11.20 -7.72
CA GLY A 185 13.44 -11.34 -9.07
C GLY A 185 12.34 -11.50 -10.12
N ARG A 186 12.65 -11.15 -11.38
CA ARG A 186 11.69 -11.12 -12.52
C ARG A 186 10.89 -12.43 -12.78
N ALA A 187 11.33 -13.55 -12.23
CA ALA A 187 10.65 -14.84 -12.39
C ALA A 187 9.73 -15.20 -11.22
N GLN A 188 9.66 -14.36 -10.18
CA GLN A 188 8.86 -14.61 -9.00
C GLN A 188 7.53 -13.85 -9.10
N GLN A 189 6.46 -14.50 -8.66
CA GLN A 189 5.14 -13.87 -8.54
C GLN A 189 4.87 -13.55 -7.07
N PRO A 190 4.18 -12.43 -6.78
CA PRO A 190 3.77 -12.09 -5.43
C PRO A 190 2.86 -13.19 -4.86
N ASP A 191 3.11 -13.59 -3.62
CA ASP A 191 2.42 -14.68 -2.93
C ASP A 191 1.86 -14.27 -1.54
N GLY A 192 1.87 -12.97 -1.23
CA GLY A 192 1.43 -12.43 0.06
C GLY A 192 2.47 -12.61 1.17
N ALA A 193 3.73 -12.83 0.80
CA ALA A 193 4.82 -13.03 1.75
C ALA A 193 5.98 -12.03 1.50
N PRO A 194 5.82 -10.76 1.87
CA PRO A 194 6.86 -9.74 1.70
C PRO A 194 8.14 -10.12 2.45
N PRO A 195 9.29 -9.56 2.06
CA PRO A 195 10.54 -9.79 2.79
C PRO A 195 10.42 -9.27 4.23
N LEU A 196 10.65 -10.17 5.20
CA LEU A 196 10.49 -9.84 6.61
C LEU A 196 11.74 -9.15 7.17
N PRO A 197 11.60 -8.17 8.08
CA PRO A 197 12.74 -7.50 8.70
C PRO A 197 13.53 -8.46 9.59
N PRO A 198 14.84 -8.24 9.75
CA PRO A 198 15.66 -9.03 10.67
C PRO A 198 15.09 -9.04 12.09
N GLY A 199 15.06 -10.22 12.72
CA GLY A 199 14.51 -10.38 14.07
C GLY A 199 12.99 -10.23 14.15
N PHE A 200 12.27 -10.43 13.04
CA PHE A 200 10.81 -10.43 13.01
C PHE A 200 10.23 -11.35 14.10
N LEU A 201 9.40 -10.81 14.97
CA LEU A 201 8.82 -11.49 16.15
C LEU A 201 9.85 -12.20 17.05
N GLY A 202 11.12 -11.76 17.05
CA GLY A 202 12.19 -12.41 17.80
C GLY A 202 12.67 -13.74 17.20
N LEU A 203 12.28 -14.06 15.98
CA LEU A 203 12.58 -15.32 15.30
C LEU A 203 13.80 -15.21 14.39
N GLY A 204 14.43 -16.35 14.08
CA GLY A 204 15.38 -16.50 12.98
C GLY A 204 14.69 -16.32 11.63
N ALA A 205 15.45 -16.01 10.58
CA ALA A 205 14.88 -15.67 9.26
C ALA A 205 14.02 -16.79 8.64
N ASP A 206 14.42 -18.05 8.80
CA ASP A 206 13.66 -19.18 8.26
C ASP A 206 12.39 -19.45 9.05
N ASP A 207 12.46 -19.41 10.39
CA ASP A 207 11.31 -19.57 11.28
C ASP A 207 10.31 -18.43 11.08
N ALA A 208 10.79 -17.20 10.90
CA ALA A 208 9.97 -16.04 10.61
C ALA A 208 9.18 -16.23 9.31
N ARG A 209 9.85 -16.62 8.23
CA ARG A 209 9.22 -16.91 6.93
C ARG A 209 8.20 -18.04 7.03
N GLN A 210 8.56 -19.13 7.72
CA GLN A 210 7.67 -20.25 7.92
C GLN A 210 6.43 -19.86 8.75
N ARG A 211 6.62 -19.10 9.82
CA ARG A 211 5.53 -18.56 10.66
C ARG A 211 4.59 -17.69 9.83
N TRP A 212 5.13 -16.75 9.05
CA TRP A 212 4.33 -15.89 8.17
C TRP A 212 3.49 -16.72 7.21
N ARG A 213 4.15 -17.60 6.41
CA ARG A 213 3.47 -18.41 5.40
C ARG A 213 2.39 -19.30 5.97
N ASN A 214 2.67 -19.99 7.06
CA ASN A 214 1.68 -20.88 7.68
C ASN A 214 0.45 -20.11 8.14
N THR A 215 0.65 -19.00 8.88
CA THR A 215 -0.48 -18.22 9.40
C THR A 215 -1.27 -17.55 8.29
N MET A 216 -0.61 -17.00 7.26
CA MET A 216 -1.30 -16.43 6.09
C MET A 216 -2.06 -17.50 5.31
N GLN A 217 -1.47 -18.68 5.08
CA GLN A 217 -2.12 -19.76 4.37
C GLN A 217 -3.35 -20.31 5.11
N GLU A 218 -3.27 -20.46 6.43
CA GLU A 218 -4.42 -20.88 7.27
C GLU A 218 -5.55 -19.86 7.18
N ALA A 219 -5.24 -18.57 7.34
CA ALA A 219 -6.22 -17.50 7.26
C ALA A 219 -6.85 -17.39 5.86
N TYR A 220 -6.04 -17.46 4.80
CA TYR A 220 -6.50 -17.46 3.41
C TYR A 220 -7.45 -18.62 3.11
N THR A 221 -7.07 -19.84 3.53
CA THR A 221 -7.89 -21.03 3.31
C THR A 221 -9.22 -20.92 4.01
N GLY A 222 -9.22 -20.52 5.29
CA GLY A 222 -10.46 -20.31 6.04
C GLY A 222 -11.34 -19.20 5.45
N PHE A 223 -10.74 -18.12 4.96
CA PHE A 223 -11.47 -17.05 4.28
C PHE A 223 -12.14 -17.55 2.98
N LYS A 224 -11.41 -18.29 2.13
CA LYS A 224 -11.97 -18.90 0.90
C LYS A 224 -13.14 -19.83 1.20
N GLU A 225 -13.01 -20.66 2.23
CA GLU A 225 -14.09 -21.55 2.66
C GLU A 225 -15.32 -20.77 3.12
N ALA A 226 -15.12 -19.67 3.88
CA ALA A 226 -16.21 -18.82 4.34
C ALA A 226 -16.93 -18.13 3.16
N VAL A 227 -16.19 -17.60 2.17
CA VAL A 227 -16.77 -17.03 0.94
C VAL A 227 -17.59 -18.09 0.19
N ALA A 228 -17.00 -19.26 -0.07
CA ALA A 228 -17.66 -20.34 -0.78
C ALA A 228 -18.93 -20.86 -0.05
N MET A 229 -18.90 -20.88 1.28
CA MET A 229 -20.08 -21.26 2.08
C MET A 229 -21.19 -20.21 1.99
N ALA A 230 -20.85 -18.91 2.06
CA ALA A 230 -21.81 -17.84 1.92
C ALA A 230 -22.48 -17.85 0.53
N GLU A 231 -21.71 -18.02 -0.53
CA GLU A 231 -22.22 -18.12 -1.91
C GLU A 231 -23.14 -19.35 -2.12
N ARG A 232 -22.72 -20.52 -1.59
CA ARG A 232 -23.42 -21.77 -1.84
C ARG A 232 -24.70 -21.94 -1.04
N PHE A 233 -24.71 -21.44 0.19
CA PHE A 233 -25.80 -21.68 1.16
C PHE A 233 -26.54 -20.41 1.57
N GLY A 234 -26.19 -19.24 1.01
CA GLY A 234 -26.87 -17.98 1.29
C GLY A 234 -26.64 -17.47 2.71
N GLY A 235 -25.48 -17.79 3.29
CA GLY A 235 -25.06 -17.26 4.60
C GLY A 235 -24.61 -15.80 4.53
N GLU A 236 -24.32 -15.21 5.69
CA GLU A 236 -23.73 -13.88 5.77
C GLU A 236 -22.29 -13.92 5.19
N PRO A 237 -21.97 -13.06 4.19
CA PRO A 237 -20.64 -13.04 3.62
C PRO A 237 -19.61 -12.52 4.65
N PRO A 238 -18.33 -12.95 4.54
CA PRO A 238 -17.27 -12.35 5.33
C PRO A 238 -17.21 -10.84 5.16
N TRP A 239 -16.69 -10.16 6.18
CA TRP A 239 -16.56 -8.69 6.14
C TRP A 239 -15.63 -8.17 5.06
N LEU A 240 -14.52 -8.87 4.82
CA LEU A 240 -13.56 -8.46 3.79
C LEU A 240 -14.16 -8.68 2.40
N ASP A 241 -13.62 -7.95 1.43
CA ASP A 241 -13.92 -8.13 0.02
C ASP A 241 -13.64 -9.57 -0.42
N ASP A 242 -14.61 -10.21 -1.08
CA ASP A 242 -14.49 -11.57 -1.61
C ASP A 242 -13.37 -11.73 -2.66
N TYR A 243 -12.95 -10.63 -3.28
CA TYR A 243 -11.78 -10.56 -4.15
C TYR A 243 -10.50 -11.10 -3.46
N ALA A 244 -10.39 -10.95 -2.15
CA ALA A 244 -9.30 -11.53 -1.35
C ALA A 244 -9.22 -13.07 -1.47
N ALA A 245 -10.31 -13.76 -1.85
CA ALA A 245 -10.31 -15.20 -2.03
C ALA A 245 -9.68 -15.68 -3.35
N THR A 246 -9.38 -14.78 -4.28
CA THR A 246 -8.92 -15.10 -5.63
C THR A 246 -7.46 -15.55 -5.68
N HIS A 247 -6.58 -14.89 -4.88
CA HIS A 247 -5.15 -15.18 -4.84
C HIS A 247 -4.54 -14.79 -3.47
N PRO A 248 -3.49 -15.48 -2.97
CA PRO A 248 -2.82 -15.12 -1.72
C PRO A 248 -2.27 -13.67 -1.70
N ALA A 249 -1.78 -13.14 -2.82
CA ALA A 249 -1.35 -11.76 -2.94
C ALA A 249 -2.51 -10.77 -2.76
N GLU A 250 -3.70 -11.08 -3.29
CA GLU A 250 -4.91 -10.28 -3.11
C GLU A 250 -5.41 -10.35 -1.66
N PHE A 251 -5.33 -11.54 -1.04
CA PHE A 251 -5.63 -11.69 0.38
C PHE A 251 -4.71 -10.80 1.24
N PHE A 252 -3.41 -10.77 0.93
CA PHE A 252 -2.48 -9.88 1.62
C PHE A 252 -2.84 -8.41 1.40
N ALA A 253 -3.12 -7.99 0.16
CA ALA A 253 -3.46 -6.61 -0.15
C ALA A 253 -4.75 -6.15 0.54
N VAL A 254 -5.85 -6.92 0.44
CA VAL A 254 -7.13 -6.62 1.11
C VAL A 254 -7.00 -6.63 2.63
N THR A 255 -6.24 -7.55 3.20
CA THR A 255 -5.99 -7.56 4.65
C THR A 255 -5.09 -6.40 5.10
N CYS A 256 -4.17 -5.88 4.25
CA CYS A 256 -3.46 -4.62 4.51
C CYS A 256 -4.42 -3.42 4.54
N GLU A 257 -5.33 -3.31 3.58
CA GLU A 257 -6.36 -2.26 3.60
C GLU A 257 -7.08 -2.26 4.95
N ALA A 258 -7.68 -3.39 5.31
CA ALA A 258 -8.44 -3.57 6.53
C ALA A 258 -7.63 -3.24 7.81
N TYR A 259 -6.37 -3.67 7.86
CA TYR A 259 -5.47 -3.40 8.98
C TYR A 259 -5.24 -1.90 9.20
N PHE A 260 -5.08 -1.11 8.13
CA PHE A 260 -4.80 0.32 8.24
C PHE A 260 -6.05 1.17 8.42
N VAL A 261 -7.17 0.79 7.83
CA VAL A 261 -8.38 1.64 7.87
C VAL A 261 -9.40 1.22 8.94
N GLN A 262 -9.36 -0.05 9.41
CA GLN A 262 -10.28 -0.62 10.40
C GLN A 262 -9.59 -1.59 11.37
N ARG A 263 -8.50 -1.12 11.99
CA ARG A 263 -7.63 -1.95 12.83
C ARG A 263 -8.38 -2.70 13.95
N GLU A 264 -9.35 -2.08 14.60
CA GLU A 264 -10.10 -2.73 15.69
C GLU A 264 -10.91 -3.92 15.18
N ARG A 265 -11.60 -3.74 14.04
CA ARG A 265 -12.35 -4.82 13.40
C ARG A 265 -11.41 -5.89 12.84
N PHE A 266 -10.30 -5.49 12.22
CA PHE A 266 -9.26 -6.42 11.80
C PHE A 266 -8.77 -7.32 12.94
N ALA A 267 -8.54 -6.75 14.13
CA ALA A 267 -8.10 -7.50 15.30
C ALA A 267 -9.15 -8.50 15.81
N GLN A 268 -10.44 -8.20 15.62
CA GLN A 268 -11.56 -9.07 16.00
C GLN A 268 -11.78 -10.21 14.99
N GLU A 269 -11.77 -9.87 13.71
CA GLU A 269 -12.08 -10.81 12.61
C GLU A 269 -10.88 -11.69 12.22
N LEU A 270 -9.66 -11.16 12.34
CA LEU A 270 -8.41 -11.81 11.93
C LEU A 270 -7.35 -11.78 13.05
N PRO A 271 -7.66 -12.26 14.26
CA PRO A 271 -6.77 -12.14 15.42
C PRO A 271 -5.42 -12.85 15.23
N ALA A 272 -5.36 -13.90 14.41
CA ALA A 272 -4.12 -14.61 14.11
C ALA A 272 -3.13 -13.79 13.26
N LEU A 273 -3.65 -12.88 12.41
CA LEU A 273 -2.84 -12.02 11.56
C LEU A 273 -2.31 -10.78 12.29
N LEU A 274 -2.98 -10.33 13.34
CA LEU A 274 -2.61 -9.09 14.03
C LEU A 274 -1.14 -9.05 14.50
N PRO A 275 -0.59 -10.11 15.16
CA PRO A 275 0.81 -10.11 15.56
C PRO A 275 1.79 -10.06 14.38
N LEU A 276 1.45 -10.68 13.24
CA LEU A 276 2.27 -10.63 12.02
C LEU A 276 2.31 -9.21 11.46
N TYR A 277 1.16 -8.57 11.34
CA TYR A 277 1.03 -7.22 10.80
C TYR A 277 1.67 -6.18 11.74
N ASP A 278 1.51 -6.33 13.04
CA ASP A 278 2.21 -5.49 14.01
C ASP A 278 3.73 -5.67 13.95
N GLY A 279 4.19 -6.91 13.83
CA GLY A 279 5.63 -7.19 13.67
C GLY A 279 6.23 -6.64 12.38
N PHE A 280 5.44 -6.53 11.32
CA PHE A 280 5.88 -6.04 10.01
C PHE A 280 5.74 -4.52 9.89
N PHE A 281 4.57 -3.98 10.19
CA PHE A 281 4.23 -2.57 9.97
C PHE A 281 4.52 -1.65 11.17
N ARG A 282 4.71 -2.20 12.37
CA ARG A 282 4.95 -1.41 13.58
C ARG A 282 6.27 -1.81 14.22
N SER A 283 7.18 -0.85 14.33
CA SER A 283 8.35 -1.04 15.19
C SER A 283 7.88 -1.25 16.62
N ALA A 284 8.36 -2.30 17.29
CA ALA A 284 8.30 -2.30 18.75
C ALA A 284 9.05 -1.06 19.23
N ALA A 285 8.37 -0.22 20.03
CA ALA A 285 8.96 0.91 20.71
C ALA A 285 10.08 0.43 21.67
#